data_57d972c08dbaf137f492856e15f805e3
#
_entry.id   57d972c08dbaf137f492856e15f805e3
#
_cell.length_a   1.000
_cell.length_b   1.000
_cell.length_c   1.000
_cell.angle_alpha   90.00
_cell.angle_beta   90.00
_cell.angle_gamma   90.00
#
_symmetry.space_group_name_H-M   'P 1'
#
loop_
_entity.id
_entity.type
_entity.pdbx_description
1 polymer ?
#
loop_
_entity_poly.entity_id
_entity_poly.type
_entity_poly.pdbx_seq_one_letter_code
_entity_poly.pdbx_strand_id
1 'polypeptide(L)' 'EHIPVKTKDQLQQEIAELKMDYINLQGDMEKLESLGHAGSVQQALVRLEKMEARLAELNKQLASM' A
#
# COMPACT_ATOMS: atom_id res chain seq x y z
N GLU A 1 18.47 -26.15 -2.47
CA GLU A 1 17.46 -25.42 -1.73
C GLU A 1 17.20 -24.03 -2.27
N HIS A 2 15.98 -23.66 -2.43
CA HIS A 2 15.64 -22.40 -3.04
C HIS A 2 14.52 -21.70 -2.24
N ILE A 3 14.52 -20.39 -2.34
CA ILE A 3 13.50 -19.59 -1.70
C ILE A 3 12.21 -19.76 -2.49
N PRO A 4 11.12 -20.10 -1.82
CA PRO A 4 9.86 -20.25 -2.53
C PRO A 4 9.39 -18.90 -3.08
N VAL A 5 9.01 -18.92 -4.34
CA VAL A 5 8.43 -17.75 -4.98
C VAL A 5 6.98 -17.67 -4.53
N LYS A 6 6.52 -16.44 -4.30
CA LYS A 6 5.12 -16.24 -3.93
C LYS A 6 4.22 -16.74 -5.05
N THR A 7 3.16 -17.43 -4.67
CA THR A 7 2.18 -17.88 -5.62
C THR A 7 1.33 -16.70 -6.09
N LYS A 8 0.63 -16.90 -7.19
CA LYS A 8 -0.30 -15.89 -7.71
C LYS A 8 -1.33 -15.50 -6.65
N ASP A 9 -1.86 -16.50 -5.92
CA ASP A 9 -2.84 -16.25 -4.87
C ASP A 9 -2.26 -15.41 -3.75
N GLN A 10 -1.03 -15.68 -3.35
CA GLN A 10 -0.37 -14.90 -2.31
C GLN A 10 -0.15 -13.45 -2.74
N LEU A 11 0.24 -13.24 -3.99
CA LEU A 11 0.41 -11.89 -4.53
C LEU A 11 -0.91 -11.15 -4.56
N GLN A 12 -1.97 -11.80 -5.00
CA GLN A 12 -3.30 -11.19 -5.05
C GLN A 12 -3.78 -10.83 -3.65
N GLN A 13 -3.51 -11.67 -2.66
CA GLN A 13 -3.88 -11.40 -1.28
C GLN A 13 -3.11 -10.21 -0.73
N GLU A 14 -1.81 -10.14 -0.97
CA GLU A 14 -1.01 -9.00 -0.54
C GLU A 14 -1.49 -7.70 -1.17
N ILE A 15 -1.81 -7.74 -2.46
CA ILE A 15 -2.33 -6.57 -3.17
C ILE A 15 -3.66 -6.12 -2.55
N ALA A 16 -4.55 -7.06 -2.27
CA ALA A 16 -5.84 -6.73 -1.67
C ALA A 16 -5.68 -6.09 -0.29
N GLU A 17 -4.81 -6.66 0.55
CA GLU A 17 -4.54 -6.13 1.88
C GLU A 17 -3.93 -4.74 1.80
N LEU A 18 -2.99 -4.54 0.89
CA LEU A 18 -2.33 -3.25 0.72
C LEU A 18 -3.30 -2.19 0.22
N LYS A 19 -4.19 -2.54 -0.69
CA LYS A 19 -5.23 -1.63 -1.16
C LYS A 19 -6.15 -1.21 -0.03
N MET A 20 -6.51 -2.13 0.84
CA MET A 20 -7.34 -1.84 1.99
C MET A 20 -6.64 -0.86 2.93
N ASP A 21 -5.36 -1.11 3.21
CA ASP A 21 -4.56 -0.23 4.04
C ASP A 21 -4.44 1.16 3.42
N TYR A 22 -4.29 1.23 2.11
CA TYR A 22 -4.21 2.49 1.38
C TYR A 22 -5.50 3.30 1.56
N ILE A 23 -6.64 2.65 1.37
CA ILE A 23 -7.94 3.30 1.52
C ILE A 23 -8.13 3.79 2.94
N ASN A 24 -7.77 2.97 3.94
CA ASN A 24 -7.88 3.34 5.35
C ASN A 24 -7.00 4.54 5.67
N LEU A 25 -5.78 4.55 5.15
CA LEU A 25 -4.85 5.64 5.39
C LEU A 25 -5.32 6.93 4.72
N GLN A 26 -5.92 6.84 3.54
CA GLN A 26 -6.51 8.01 2.88
C GLN A 26 -7.62 8.62 3.73
N GLY A 27 -8.46 7.79 4.33
CA GLY A 27 -9.52 8.24 5.23
C GLY A 27 -8.96 8.93 6.46
N ASP A 28 -7.90 8.36 7.04
CA ASP A 28 -7.22 8.95 8.19
C ASP A 28 -6.60 10.30 7.82
N MET A 29 -6.01 10.39 6.64
CA MET A 29 -5.39 11.63 6.16
C MET A 29 -6.44 12.74 6.04
N GLU A 30 -7.62 12.44 5.53
CA GLU A 30 -8.70 13.41 5.43
C GLU A 30 -9.10 13.93 6.80
N LYS A 31 -9.17 13.06 7.79
CA LYS A 31 -9.47 13.45 9.17
C LYS A 31 -8.38 14.35 9.72
N LEU A 32 -7.13 14.02 9.49
CA LEU A 32 -6.00 14.81 9.95
C LEU A 32 -5.99 16.19 9.32
N GLU A 33 -6.34 16.29 8.04
CA GLU A 33 -6.46 17.57 7.36
C GLU A 33 -7.56 18.42 8.00
N SER A 34 -8.70 17.82 8.29
CA SER A 34 -9.82 18.51 8.93
C SER A 34 -9.46 19.04 10.31
N LEU A 35 -8.58 18.35 11.03
CA LEU A 35 -8.14 18.72 12.36
C LEU A 35 -6.93 19.67 12.35
N GLY A 36 -6.38 19.93 11.17
CA GLY A 36 -5.24 20.83 11.03
C GLY A 36 -3.91 20.26 11.45
N HIS A 37 -3.75 18.93 11.43
CA HIS A 37 -2.50 18.27 11.79
C HIS A 37 -1.59 18.09 10.56
N ALA A 38 -1.03 19.21 10.10
CA ALA A 38 -0.22 19.22 8.88
C ALA A 38 0.97 18.26 8.92
N GLY A 39 1.65 18.15 10.06
CA GLY A 39 2.78 17.25 10.20
C GLY A 39 2.39 15.78 10.01
N SER A 40 1.25 15.40 10.57
CA SER A 40 0.73 14.05 10.45
C SER A 40 0.25 13.77 9.02
N VAL A 41 -0.30 14.78 8.34
CA VAL A 41 -0.69 14.66 6.93
C VAL A 41 0.53 14.38 6.07
N GLN A 42 1.64 15.06 6.32
CA GLN A 42 2.90 14.84 5.60
C GLN A 42 3.39 13.40 5.76
N GLN A 43 3.35 12.88 6.98
CA GLN A 43 3.75 11.51 7.24
C GLN A 43 2.83 10.53 6.51
N ALA A 44 1.54 10.79 6.51
CA ALA A 44 0.57 9.95 5.81
C ALA A 44 0.84 9.94 4.30
N LEU A 45 1.16 11.09 3.73
CA LEU A 45 1.50 11.18 2.30
C LEU A 45 2.71 10.33 1.95
N VAL A 46 3.76 10.37 2.79
CA VAL A 46 4.95 9.56 2.56
C VAL A 46 4.60 8.07 2.60
N ARG A 47 3.76 7.67 3.53
CA ARG A 47 3.33 6.27 3.64
C ARG A 47 2.50 5.85 2.43
N LEU A 48 1.62 6.73 1.95
CA LEU A 48 0.82 6.46 0.76
C LEU A 48 1.70 6.27 -0.47
N GLU A 49 2.73 7.10 -0.62
CA GLU A 49 3.69 6.97 -1.72
C GLU A 49 4.41 5.63 -1.68
N LYS A 50 4.83 5.19 -0.49
CA LYS A 50 5.47 3.89 -0.32
C LYS A 50 4.53 2.75 -0.66
N MET A 51 3.27 2.86 -0.28
CA MET A 51 2.26 1.87 -0.60
C MET A 51 2.00 1.80 -2.10
N GLU A 52 1.97 2.95 -2.78
CA GLU A 52 1.80 3.00 -4.23
C GLU A 52 2.96 2.30 -4.94
N ALA A 53 4.18 2.56 -4.49
CA ALA A 53 5.37 1.91 -5.05
C ALA A 53 5.31 0.40 -4.82
N ARG A 54 4.89 -0.02 -3.64
CA ARG A 54 4.76 -1.44 -3.31
C ARG A 54 3.69 -2.10 -4.16
N LEU A 55 2.55 -1.44 -4.35
CA LEU A 55 1.48 -1.95 -5.19
C LEU A 55 1.94 -2.12 -6.63
N ALA A 56 2.68 -1.15 -7.16
CA ALA A 56 3.22 -1.23 -8.51
C ALA A 56 4.15 -2.43 -8.64
N GLU A 57 5.00 -2.65 -7.64
CA GLU A 57 5.93 -3.79 -7.64
C GLU A 57 5.18 -5.12 -7.60
N LEU A 58 4.18 -5.23 -6.75
CA LEU A 58 3.38 -6.44 -6.63
C LEU A 58 2.60 -6.73 -7.93
N ASN A 59 2.03 -5.70 -8.54
CA ASN A 59 1.33 -5.84 -9.81
C ASN A 59 2.28 -6.27 -10.92
N LYS A 60 3.51 -5.76 -10.91
CA LYS A 60 4.52 -6.13 -11.87
C LYS A 60 4.89 -7.61 -11.73
N GLN A 61 5.05 -8.07 -10.50
CA GLN A 61 5.34 -9.49 -10.23
C GLN A 61 4.19 -10.37 -10.71
N LEU A 62 2.97 -9.96 -10.42
CA LEU A 62 1.79 -10.71 -10.84
C LEU A 62 1.68 -10.80 -12.36
N ALA A 63 1.98 -9.71 -13.05
CA ALA A 63 1.95 -9.67 -14.51
C ALA A 63 2.99 -10.58 -15.14
N SER A 64 4.07 -10.85 -14.43
CA SER A 64 5.15 -11.73 -14.89
C SER A 64 4.79 -13.22 -14.77
N MET A 65 3.72 -13.54 -14.12
CA MET A 65 3.26 -14.91 -13.96
C MET A 65 2.29 -15.32 -15.09
#